data_66803f1142c59612c2a2682497b843d6
#
_entry.id   66803f1142c59612c2a2682497b843d6
#
_cell.length_a   1.000
_cell.length_b   1.000
_cell.length_c   1.000
_cell.angle_alpha   90.00
_cell.angle_beta   90.00
_cell.angle_gamma   90.00
#
_symmetry.space_group_name_H-M   'P 1'
#
loop_
_entity.id
_entity.type
_entity.pdbx_description
1 polymer ?
#
loop_
_entity_poly.entity_id
_entity_poly.type
_entity_poly.pdbx_seq_one_letter_code
_entity_poly.pdbx_strand_id
1 'polypeptide(L)'
;PPEWERLYCDFTKMKHISPDILLQAGLVGHKNGKYYDTFRNRCMFPIMDLKGRIVAFGGRIMHSEESAAKYLNSPETVIFNKRRLLFPIYQALPEIRRKRQAIMVEGYMDAISLHAHGIKNVVASLGTAFTVEQARLLKKYADEVIFSYDMDAAGQNATRRALEIAGSVGLKLRVALLGEGKDPDEFVNLHGGDEYLEVIDQAVPALDYLFQALRTQYDGATLEGQQKILNEMFAVLAVQDNTYQFNSFIRKMARTLHMD
;
A
#
# COMPACT_ATOMS: atom_id res chain seq x y z
N PRO A 1 22.64 0.56 15.43
CA PRO A 1 23.37 -0.02 16.57
C PRO A 1 22.43 -0.83 17.47
N PRO A 2 22.94 -1.84 18.21
CA PRO A 2 22.13 -2.60 19.16
C PRO A 2 21.92 -1.87 20.49
N GLU A 3 22.75 -0.89 20.82
CA GLU A 3 22.72 -0.15 22.07
C GLU A 3 21.44 0.69 22.20
N TRP A 4 21.02 0.92 23.45
CA TRP A 4 19.76 1.63 23.73
C TRP A 4 19.82 3.14 23.53
N GLU A 5 21.00 3.76 23.66
CA GLU A 5 21.18 5.21 23.72
C GLU A 5 22.30 5.70 22.79
N ARG A 6 22.71 4.92 21.79
CA ARG A 6 23.87 5.25 20.94
C ARG A 6 23.61 6.49 20.12
N LEU A 7 22.53 6.52 19.35
CA LEU A 7 22.16 7.65 18.55
C LEU A 7 21.88 8.88 19.42
N TYR A 8 21.16 8.71 20.51
CA TYR A 8 20.89 9.77 21.48
C TYR A 8 22.18 10.41 21.98
N CYS A 9 23.16 9.62 22.41
CA CYS A 9 24.44 10.10 22.90
C CYS A 9 25.25 10.81 21.80
N ASP A 10 25.34 10.23 20.61
CA ASP A 10 26.11 10.80 19.50
C ASP A 10 25.54 12.16 19.08
N PHE A 11 24.20 12.27 18.97
CA PHE A 11 23.56 13.52 18.53
C PHE A 11 23.57 14.61 19.61
N THR A 12 23.38 14.26 20.87
CA THR A 12 23.37 15.25 21.97
C THR A 12 24.78 15.71 22.36
N LYS A 13 25.73 14.76 22.50
CA LYS A 13 27.08 15.08 22.97
C LYS A 13 28.02 15.58 21.85
N MET A 14 27.96 14.96 20.66
CA MET A 14 28.89 15.28 19.57
C MET A 14 28.33 16.32 18.59
N LYS A 15 27.02 16.34 18.37
CA LYS A 15 26.34 17.24 17.43
C LYS A 15 25.59 18.39 18.12
N HIS A 16 25.53 18.40 19.44
CA HIS A 16 24.83 19.40 20.25
C HIS A 16 23.37 19.63 19.89
N ILE A 17 22.69 18.55 19.43
CA ILE A 17 21.26 18.60 19.09
C ILE A 17 20.45 18.33 20.38
N SER A 18 19.44 19.17 20.62
CA SER A 18 18.62 19.03 21.83
C SER A 18 17.82 17.71 21.80
N PRO A 19 17.63 17.06 22.97
CA PRO A 19 16.78 15.86 23.09
C PRO A 19 15.37 16.03 22.55
N ASP A 20 14.79 17.23 22.69
CA ASP A 20 13.44 17.55 22.21
C ASP A 20 13.33 17.48 20.69
N ILE A 21 14.37 17.94 19.97
CA ILE A 21 14.42 17.84 18.50
C ILE A 21 14.45 16.36 18.07
N LEU A 22 15.26 15.53 18.73
CA LEU A 22 15.37 14.12 18.45
C LEU A 22 14.05 13.38 18.72
N LEU A 23 13.34 13.78 19.80
CA LEU A 23 12.03 13.25 20.16
C LEU A 23 10.98 13.65 19.12
N GLN A 24 10.93 14.94 18.73
CA GLN A 24 10.03 15.46 17.70
C GLN A 24 10.29 14.83 16.32
N ALA A 25 11.54 14.49 16.01
CA ALA A 25 11.90 13.78 14.80
C ALA A 25 11.58 12.28 14.84
N GLY A 26 11.13 11.75 15.99
CA GLY A 26 10.85 10.32 16.17
C GLY A 26 12.09 9.42 16.16
N LEU A 27 13.27 9.99 16.32
CA LEU A 27 14.54 9.25 16.35
C LEU A 27 14.83 8.63 17.72
N VAL A 28 14.31 9.24 18.77
CA VAL A 28 14.38 8.74 20.15
C VAL A 28 12.99 8.69 20.76
N GLY A 29 12.82 7.78 21.72
CA GLY A 29 11.67 7.73 22.62
C GLY A 29 12.08 8.19 24.02
N HIS A 30 11.08 8.52 24.87
CA HIS A 30 11.29 8.88 26.26
C HIS A 30 10.33 8.09 27.15
N LYS A 31 10.87 7.37 28.13
CA LYS A 31 10.06 6.58 29.08
C LYS A 31 10.77 6.54 30.44
N ASN A 32 10.01 6.72 31.53
CA ASN A 32 10.53 6.67 32.92
C ASN A 32 11.77 7.59 33.14
N GLY A 33 11.75 8.80 32.56
CA GLY A 33 12.85 9.76 32.71
C GLY A 33 14.10 9.46 31.87
N LYS A 34 14.08 8.42 31.03
CA LYS A 34 15.22 8.02 30.16
C LYS A 34 14.87 8.14 28.69
N TYR A 35 15.84 8.59 27.91
CA TYR A 35 15.77 8.56 26.45
C TYR A 35 16.30 7.23 25.93
N TYR A 36 15.77 6.76 24.80
CA TYR A 36 16.24 5.57 24.13
C TYR A 36 16.08 5.71 22.61
N ASP A 37 16.95 5.07 21.85
CA ASP A 37 16.91 5.07 20.38
C ASP A 37 15.68 4.33 19.89
N THR A 38 14.88 4.93 18.98
CA THR A 38 13.69 4.31 18.40
C THR A 38 14.05 3.08 17.59
N PHE A 39 15.12 3.17 16.80
CA PHE A 39 15.54 2.10 15.88
C PHE A 39 16.82 1.43 16.40
N ARG A 40 16.70 0.22 16.94
CA ARG A 40 17.81 -0.58 17.42
C ARG A 40 17.88 -1.90 16.67
N ASN A 41 19.09 -2.32 16.28
CA ASN A 41 19.36 -3.59 15.60
C ASN A 41 18.45 -3.81 14.36
N ARG A 42 18.34 -2.76 13.50
CA ARG A 42 17.47 -2.77 12.33
C ARG A 42 18.21 -2.37 11.06
N CYS A 43 17.85 -3.01 9.96
CA CYS A 43 18.12 -2.50 8.62
C CYS A 43 17.19 -1.31 8.37
N MET A 44 17.75 -0.15 7.99
CA MET A 44 17.02 1.11 7.91
C MET A 44 16.66 1.46 6.48
N PHE A 45 15.40 1.84 6.27
CA PHE A 45 14.87 2.32 5.00
C PHE A 45 14.53 3.81 5.13
N PRO A 46 15.25 4.73 4.47
CA PRO A 46 14.89 6.13 4.48
C PRO A 46 13.59 6.35 3.69
N ILE A 47 12.65 7.06 4.31
CA ILE A 47 11.39 7.46 3.68
C ILE A 47 11.54 8.88 3.19
N MET A 48 11.41 9.08 1.88
CA MET A 48 11.61 10.38 1.22
C MET A 48 10.28 11.00 0.81
N ASP A 49 10.20 12.32 0.91
CA ASP A 49 9.11 13.09 0.32
C ASP A 49 9.28 13.23 -1.21
N LEU A 50 8.33 13.90 -1.88
CA LEU A 50 8.36 14.12 -3.34
C LEU A 50 9.55 14.95 -3.83
N LYS A 51 10.29 15.60 -2.93
CA LYS A 51 11.49 16.41 -3.24
C LYS A 51 12.79 15.66 -2.93
N GLY A 52 12.71 14.39 -2.51
CA GLY A 52 13.87 13.58 -2.16
C GLY A 52 14.45 13.88 -0.77
N ARG A 53 13.74 14.62 0.08
CA ARG A 53 14.18 14.89 1.46
C ARG A 53 13.75 13.72 2.34
N ILE A 54 14.66 13.22 3.16
CA ILE A 54 14.34 12.19 4.16
C ILE A 54 13.47 12.81 5.25
N VAL A 55 12.26 12.29 5.43
CA VAL A 55 11.27 12.79 6.39
C VAL A 55 10.95 11.76 7.50
N ALA A 56 11.33 10.50 7.30
CA ALA A 56 11.12 9.41 8.26
C ALA A 56 12.00 8.21 7.92
N PHE A 57 11.88 7.17 8.74
CA PHE A 57 12.55 5.89 8.54
C PHE A 57 11.58 4.73 8.75
N GLY A 58 11.74 3.67 7.97
CA GLY A 58 11.32 2.33 8.28
C GLY A 58 12.50 1.50 8.78
N GLY A 59 12.27 0.49 9.58
CA GLY A 59 13.32 -0.39 10.07
C GLY A 59 12.86 -1.84 10.18
N ARG A 60 13.54 -2.78 9.50
CA ARG A 60 13.33 -4.21 9.63
C ARG A 60 14.34 -4.78 10.62
N ILE A 61 13.88 -5.56 11.59
CA ILE A 61 14.78 -6.20 12.58
C ILE A 61 15.77 -7.13 11.89
N MET A 62 17.05 -7.10 12.32
CA MET A 62 18.12 -7.91 11.72
C MET A 62 18.13 -9.35 12.24
N HIS A 63 17.75 -9.54 13.52
CA HIS A 63 17.65 -10.85 14.15
C HIS A 63 16.30 -10.98 14.81
N SER A 64 15.67 -12.15 14.73
CA SER A 64 14.37 -12.41 15.34
C SER A 64 14.48 -12.41 16.86
N GLU A 65 14.02 -11.34 17.49
CA GLU A 65 13.71 -11.30 18.91
C GLU A 65 12.20 -11.49 19.06
N GLU A 66 11.77 -12.49 19.82
CA GLU A 66 10.34 -12.86 19.95
C GLU A 66 9.43 -11.70 20.42
N SER A 67 9.99 -10.67 21.05
CA SER A 67 9.24 -9.53 21.61
C SER A 67 9.24 -8.27 20.74
N ALA A 68 10.01 -8.23 19.64
CA ALA A 68 10.16 -7.02 18.84
C ALA A 68 9.38 -7.09 17.50
N ALA A 69 8.69 -6.01 17.15
CA ALA A 69 7.99 -5.93 15.88
C ALA A 69 8.97 -6.12 14.70
N LYS A 70 8.61 -7.02 13.74
CA LYS A 70 9.41 -7.31 12.53
C LYS A 70 9.73 -6.03 11.76
N TYR A 71 8.74 -5.16 11.57
CA TYR A 71 8.87 -3.83 10.98
C TYR A 71 8.47 -2.75 11.97
N LEU A 72 9.20 -1.65 11.95
CA LEU A 72 8.92 -0.45 12.74
C LEU A 72 9.04 0.77 11.85
N ASN A 73 8.06 1.66 11.90
CA ASN A 73 8.08 2.95 11.22
C ASN A 73 8.28 4.08 12.22
N SER A 74 8.88 5.19 11.77
CA SER A 74 8.84 6.44 12.53
C SER A 74 7.42 6.75 12.98
N PRO A 75 7.23 7.33 14.17
CA PRO A 75 5.94 7.89 14.56
C PRO A 75 5.54 9.03 13.62
N GLU A 76 4.28 9.46 13.69
CA GLU A 76 3.84 10.71 13.06
C GLU A 76 4.64 11.89 13.61
N THR A 77 5.09 12.79 12.74
CA THR A 77 5.86 13.99 13.10
C THR A 77 5.34 15.19 12.32
N VAL A 78 5.85 16.38 12.62
CA VAL A 78 5.48 17.62 11.88
C VAL A 78 5.85 17.56 10.38
N ILE A 79 6.81 16.70 10.00
CA ILE A 79 7.28 16.53 8.62
C ILE A 79 6.88 15.19 8.00
N PHE A 80 6.32 14.26 8.75
CA PHE A 80 5.96 12.92 8.29
C PHE A 80 4.54 12.53 8.69
N ASN A 81 3.76 12.16 7.69
CA ASN A 81 2.41 11.63 7.86
C ASN A 81 2.23 10.39 6.97
N LYS A 82 2.06 9.21 7.60
CA LYS A 82 1.90 7.91 6.92
C LYS A 82 0.71 7.88 5.96
N ARG A 83 -0.35 8.61 6.29
CA ARG A 83 -1.58 8.66 5.48
C ARG A 83 -1.43 9.46 4.19
N ARG A 84 -0.36 10.26 4.06
CA ARG A 84 -0.14 11.17 2.93
C ARG A 84 1.05 10.77 2.06
N LEU A 85 1.85 9.82 2.52
CA LEU A 85 3.08 9.43 1.85
C LEU A 85 3.05 7.96 1.47
N LEU A 86 3.80 7.60 0.43
CA LEU A 86 4.00 6.24 -0.06
C LEU A 86 5.51 5.96 -0.14
N PHE A 87 5.92 4.74 0.13
CA PHE A 87 7.30 4.30 -0.05
C PHE A 87 7.45 3.55 -1.38
N PRO A 88 8.50 3.70 -2.15
CA PRO A 88 9.49 4.79 -2.22
C PRO A 88 9.08 5.82 -3.29
N ILE A 89 8.10 6.67 -3.02
CA ILE A 89 7.46 7.57 -4.00
C ILE A 89 8.43 8.43 -4.79
N TYR A 90 9.51 8.94 -4.16
CA TYR A 90 10.48 9.77 -4.85
C TYR A 90 11.15 9.02 -6.00
N GLN A 91 11.57 7.78 -5.75
CA GLN A 91 12.22 6.94 -6.75
C GLN A 91 11.23 6.44 -7.81
N ALA A 92 9.98 6.20 -7.42
CA ALA A 92 8.94 5.68 -8.33
C ALA A 92 8.35 6.75 -9.25
N LEU A 93 8.36 8.01 -8.83
CA LEU A 93 7.62 9.09 -9.48
C LEU A 93 7.97 9.31 -10.97
N PRO A 94 9.24 9.26 -11.41
CA PRO A 94 9.58 9.40 -12.83
C PRO A 94 8.89 8.35 -13.70
N GLU A 95 8.90 7.09 -13.26
CA GLU A 95 8.32 5.98 -14.01
C GLU A 95 6.78 5.97 -13.92
N ILE A 96 6.20 6.34 -12.77
CA ILE A 96 4.75 6.54 -12.63
C ILE A 96 4.25 7.59 -13.63
N ARG A 97 4.96 8.72 -13.75
CA ARG A 97 4.61 9.78 -14.71
C ARG A 97 4.72 9.32 -16.15
N ARG A 98 5.77 8.56 -16.47
CA ARG A 98 6.01 8.06 -17.82
C ARG A 98 4.93 7.06 -18.26
N LYS A 99 4.59 6.12 -17.37
CA LYS A 99 3.57 5.08 -17.64
C LYS A 99 2.15 5.53 -17.39
N ARG A 100 1.94 6.63 -16.68
CA ARG A 100 0.64 7.06 -16.14
C ARG A 100 -0.03 5.98 -15.27
N GLN A 101 0.79 5.10 -14.68
CA GLN A 101 0.37 3.92 -13.94
C GLN A 101 1.26 3.76 -12.70
N ALA A 102 0.65 3.43 -11.56
CA ALA A 102 1.35 3.01 -10.35
C ALA A 102 0.97 1.58 -9.99
N ILE A 103 1.93 0.82 -9.45
CA ILE A 103 1.69 -0.49 -8.84
C ILE A 103 1.74 -0.27 -7.33
N MET A 104 0.69 -0.69 -6.62
CA MET A 104 0.58 -0.59 -5.18
C MET A 104 0.78 -1.95 -4.56
N VAL A 105 1.76 -2.07 -3.66
CA VAL A 105 2.05 -3.26 -2.86
C VAL A 105 1.91 -2.98 -1.37
N GLU A 106 1.95 -4.01 -0.52
CA GLU A 106 1.71 -3.86 0.91
C GLU A 106 2.94 -3.39 1.68
N GLY A 107 4.10 -3.97 1.38
CA GLY A 107 5.29 -3.86 2.19
C GLY A 107 6.50 -3.20 1.53
N TYR A 108 7.46 -2.87 2.40
CA TYR A 108 8.76 -2.34 1.95
C TYR A 108 9.52 -3.34 1.07
N MET A 109 9.50 -4.63 1.44
CA MET A 109 10.28 -5.64 0.74
C MET A 109 9.72 -5.87 -0.65
N ASP A 110 8.40 -5.93 -0.80
CA ASP A 110 7.76 -6.04 -2.12
C ASP A 110 8.21 -4.90 -3.04
N ALA A 111 8.13 -3.65 -2.54
CA ALA A 111 8.55 -2.50 -3.32
C ALA A 111 10.05 -2.53 -3.65
N ILE A 112 10.90 -2.90 -2.69
CA ILE A 112 12.36 -2.96 -2.88
C ILE A 112 12.72 -4.05 -3.89
N SER A 113 12.17 -5.25 -3.76
CA SER A 113 12.43 -6.37 -4.66
C SER A 113 11.99 -6.07 -6.09
N LEU A 114 10.78 -5.52 -6.26
CA LEU A 114 10.30 -5.11 -7.57
C LEU A 114 11.19 -4.02 -8.19
N HIS A 115 11.60 -3.02 -7.40
CA HIS A 115 12.57 -2.03 -7.87
C HIS A 115 13.92 -2.63 -8.24
N ALA A 116 14.42 -3.63 -7.49
CA ALA A 116 15.67 -4.33 -7.81
C ALA A 116 15.57 -5.07 -9.14
N HIS A 117 14.39 -5.63 -9.48
CA HIS A 117 14.10 -6.30 -10.76
C HIS A 117 13.68 -5.33 -11.88
N GLY A 118 13.89 -4.02 -11.73
CA GLY A 118 13.67 -3.03 -12.80
C GLY A 118 12.26 -2.46 -12.87
N ILE A 119 11.33 -2.89 -12.05
CA ILE A 119 9.94 -2.41 -12.04
C ILE A 119 9.84 -1.19 -11.14
N LYS A 120 9.99 0.01 -11.72
CA LYS A 120 10.22 1.25 -10.97
C LYS A 120 8.95 2.04 -10.61
N ASN A 121 7.80 1.75 -11.20
CA ASN A 121 6.53 2.43 -10.89
C ASN A 121 5.78 1.82 -9.70
N VAL A 122 6.51 1.21 -8.75
CA VAL A 122 5.96 0.52 -7.57
C VAL A 122 6.03 1.41 -6.34
N VAL A 123 4.96 1.43 -5.58
CA VAL A 123 4.86 2.11 -4.28
C VAL A 123 4.17 1.20 -3.26
N ALA A 124 4.51 1.40 -1.98
CA ALA A 124 3.92 0.67 -0.86
C ALA A 124 3.28 1.62 0.14
N SER A 125 2.27 1.15 0.85
CA SER A 125 1.75 1.81 2.04
C SER A 125 2.74 1.67 3.21
N LEU A 126 2.61 2.56 4.20
CA LEU A 126 3.52 2.62 5.35
C LEU A 126 2.93 1.94 6.60
N GLY A 127 2.38 0.73 6.43
CA GLY A 127 1.69 0.00 7.51
C GLY A 127 0.32 0.61 7.82
N THR A 128 -0.33 1.20 6.83
CA THR A 128 -1.70 1.71 6.89
C THR A 128 -2.48 1.23 5.68
N ALA A 129 -3.80 1.14 5.79
CA ALA A 129 -4.63 0.94 4.61
C ALA A 129 -4.46 2.11 3.62
N PHE A 130 -4.74 1.87 2.34
CA PHE A 130 -4.77 2.90 1.29
C PHE A 130 -5.72 4.05 1.69
N THR A 131 -5.31 5.28 1.47
CA THR A 131 -6.03 6.48 1.94
C THR A 131 -6.44 7.39 0.79
N VAL A 132 -7.43 8.26 1.04
CA VAL A 132 -7.86 9.29 0.08
C VAL A 132 -6.72 10.24 -0.27
N GLU A 133 -5.87 10.57 0.69
CA GLU A 133 -4.71 11.44 0.48
C GLU A 133 -3.67 10.79 -0.44
N GLN A 134 -3.42 9.50 -0.26
CA GLN A 134 -2.53 8.71 -1.15
C GLN A 134 -3.14 8.57 -2.55
N ALA A 135 -4.44 8.32 -2.66
CA ALA A 135 -5.15 8.29 -3.94
C ALA A 135 -5.07 9.62 -4.68
N ARG A 136 -5.31 10.74 -3.98
CA ARG A 136 -5.16 12.09 -4.54
C ARG A 136 -3.71 12.41 -4.95
N LEU A 137 -2.73 11.89 -4.20
CA LEU A 137 -1.33 12.01 -4.57
C LEU A 137 -1.05 11.29 -5.88
N LEU A 138 -1.45 10.01 -5.99
CA LEU A 138 -1.22 9.22 -7.20
C LEU A 138 -2.00 9.78 -8.41
N LYS A 139 -3.24 10.24 -8.22
CA LYS A 139 -4.07 10.83 -9.30
C LYS A 139 -3.42 12.00 -10.02
N LYS A 140 -2.55 12.75 -9.35
CA LYS A 140 -1.79 13.84 -10.00
C LYS A 140 -0.81 13.33 -11.07
N TYR A 141 -0.38 12.08 -10.97
CA TYR A 141 0.72 11.54 -11.76
C TYR A 141 0.34 10.28 -12.56
N ALA A 142 -0.73 9.59 -12.16
CA ALA A 142 -1.20 8.36 -12.76
C ALA A 142 -2.70 8.43 -13.11
N ASP A 143 -3.11 7.70 -14.14
CA ASP A 143 -4.52 7.51 -14.51
C ASP A 143 -5.10 6.25 -13.88
N GLU A 144 -4.21 5.28 -13.55
CA GLU A 144 -4.58 4.03 -12.91
C GLU A 144 -3.59 3.59 -11.83
N VAL A 145 -4.09 2.79 -10.91
CA VAL A 145 -3.32 2.07 -9.91
C VAL A 145 -3.64 0.59 -10.02
N ILE A 146 -2.60 -0.26 -10.03
CA ILE A 146 -2.75 -1.71 -9.99
C ILE A 146 -2.36 -2.18 -8.59
N PHE A 147 -3.31 -2.77 -7.86
CA PHE A 147 -3.02 -3.42 -6.60
C PHE A 147 -2.46 -4.81 -6.84
N SER A 148 -1.31 -5.07 -6.24
CA SER A 148 -0.66 -6.37 -6.18
C SER A 148 -0.50 -6.72 -4.71
N TYR A 149 -1.60 -7.15 -4.10
CA TYR A 149 -1.72 -7.53 -2.70
C TYR A 149 -1.90 -9.04 -2.56
N ASP A 150 -1.69 -9.56 -1.36
CA ASP A 150 -2.00 -10.94 -1.05
C ASP A 150 -3.49 -11.21 -1.28
N MET A 151 -3.81 -12.38 -1.85
CA MET A 151 -5.17 -12.72 -2.31
C MET A 151 -6.06 -13.31 -1.20
N ASP A 152 -5.73 -13.08 0.07
CA ASP A 152 -6.49 -13.53 1.22
C ASP A 152 -7.76 -12.66 1.48
N ALA A 153 -8.53 -13.03 2.51
CA ALA A 153 -9.73 -12.29 2.90
C ALA A 153 -9.45 -10.84 3.33
N ALA A 154 -8.25 -10.56 3.87
CA ALA A 154 -7.82 -9.21 4.23
C ALA A 154 -7.56 -8.37 2.98
N GLY A 155 -6.92 -8.94 1.94
CA GLY A 155 -6.71 -8.32 0.64
C GLY A 155 -8.01 -7.99 -0.10
N GLN A 156 -9.05 -8.85 -0.01
CA GLN A 156 -10.37 -8.56 -0.58
C GLN A 156 -11.02 -7.34 0.08
N ASN A 157 -10.98 -7.25 1.41
CA ASN A 157 -11.49 -6.08 2.14
C ASN A 157 -10.67 -4.81 1.85
N ALA A 158 -9.37 -4.94 1.69
CA ALA A 158 -8.49 -3.83 1.28
C ALA A 158 -8.85 -3.35 -0.13
N THR A 159 -9.07 -4.26 -1.08
CA THR A 159 -9.49 -3.94 -2.45
C THR A 159 -10.84 -3.22 -2.48
N ARG A 160 -11.84 -3.67 -1.71
CA ARG A 160 -13.13 -2.98 -1.62
C ARG A 160 -12.99 -1.54 -1.14
N ARG A 161 -12.28 -1.32 -0.03
CA ARG A 161 -12.02 0.03 0.50
C ARG A 161 -11.25 0.89 -0.49
N ALA A 162 -10.29 0.30 -1.19
CA ALA A 162 -9.51 0.98 -2.20
C ALA A 162 -10.36 1.40 -3.41
N LEU A 163 -11.35 0.59 -3.81
CA LEU A 163 -12.31 0.93 -4.87
C LEU A 163 -13.17 2.14 -4.50
N GLU A 164 -13.67 2.20 -3.26
CA GLU A 164 -14.43 3.35 -2.77
C GLU A 164 -13.58 4.63 -2.80
N ILE A 165 -12.33 4.52 -2.33
CA ILE A 165 -11.37 5.64 -2.32
C ILE A 165 -10.98 6.08 -3.73
N ALA A 166 -10.61 5.13 -4.58
CA ALA A 166 -10.18 5.41 -5.96
C ALA A 166 -11.33 6.02 -6.78
N GLY A 167 -12.55 5.48 -6.64
CA GLY A 167 -13.76 6.02 -7.27
C GLY A 167 -14.02 7.48 -6.89
N SER A 168 -13.88 7.82 -5.59
CA SER A 168 -14.11 9.19 -5.09
C SER A 168 -13.14 10.24 -5.64
N VAL A 169 -12.02 9.83 -6.25
CA VAL A 169 -11.02 10.74 -6.86
C VAL A 169 -10.87 10.53 -8.37
N GLY A 170 -11.69 9.68 -8.97
CA GLY A 170 -11.64 9.36 -10.40
C GLY A 170 -10.35 8.63 -10.81
N LEU A 171 -9.77 7.80 -9.96
CA LEU A 171 -8.58 6.99 -10.23
C LEU A 171 -9.04 5.58 -10.63
N LYS A 172 -8.58 5.06 -11.76
CA LYS A 172 -8.87 3.68 -12.17
C LYS A 172 -8.13 2.69 -11.29
N LEU A 173 -8.80 1.61 -10.91
CA LEU A 173 -8.22 0.56 -10.09
C LEU A 173 -8.29 -0.78 -10.81
N ARG A 174 -7.15 -1.48 -10.84
CA ARG A 174 -7.03 -2.87 -11.30
C ARG A 174 -6.38 -3.72 -10.21
N VAL A 175 -6.52 -5.03 -10.28
CA VAL A 175 -5.95 -6.01 -9.35
C VAL A 175 -5.12 -7.01 -10.13
N ALA A 176 -3.87 -7.16 -9.75
CA ALA A 176 -2.97 -8.18 -10.26
C ALA A 176 -3.13 -9.48 -9.44
N LEU A 177 -3.25 -10.60 -10.11
CA LEU A 177 -3.48 -11.92 -9.50
C LEU A 177 -2.20 -12.75 -9.60
N LEU A 178 -1.40 -12.79 -8.52
CA LEU A 178 -0.11 -13.48 -8.49
C LEU A 178 -0.22 -15.01 -8.34
N GLY A 179 -1.43 -15.55 -8.16
CA GLY A 179 -1.65 -16.95 -7.83
C GLY A 179 -1.58 -17.22 -6.32
N GLU A 180 -1.91 -18.45 -5.91
CA GLU A 180 -2.03 -18.78 -4.49
C GLU A 180 -0.70 -18.66 -3.74
N GLY A 181 -0.74 -17.99 -2.57
CA GLY A 181 0.28 -18.01 -1.54
C GLY A 181 1.57 -17.26 -1.83
N LYS A 182 1.60 -16.37 -2.86
CA LYS A 182 2.81 -15.62 -3.20
C LYS A 182 2.59 -14.13 -3.03
N ASP A 183 3.44 -13.50 -2.20
CA ASP A 183 3.57 -12.06 -2.18
C ASP A 183 4.44 -11.57 -3.37
N PRO A 184 4.42 -10.28 -3.72
CA PRO A 184 5.21 -9.74 -4.82
C PRO A 184 6.73 -9.94 -4.68
N ASP A 185 7.27 -9.92 -3.46
CA ASP A 185 8.69 -10.17 -3.16
C ASP A 185 9.06 -11.62 -3.52
N GLU A 186 8.30 -12.59 -3.03
CA GLU A 186 8.52 -14.00 -3.34
C GLU A 186 8.34 -14.28 -4.83
N PHE A 187 7.27 -13.77 -5.45
CA PHE A 187 6.97 -13.97 -6.85
C PHE A 187 8.12 -13.50 -7.74
N VAL A 188 8.57 -12.25 -7.58
CA VAL A 188 9.59 -11.67 -8.47
C VAL A 188 10.97 -12.31 -8.28
N ASN A 189 11.28 -12.78 -7.07
CA ASN A 189 12.52 -13.51 -6.81
C ASN A 189 12.53 -14.91 -7.42
N LEU A 190 11.37 -15.56 -7.57
CA LEU A 190 11.25 -16.89 -8.18
C LEU A 190 11.12 -16.85 -9.71
N HIS A 191 10.36 -15.89 -10.23
CA HIS A 191 9.93 -15.87 -11.62
C HIS A 191 10.60 -14.76 -12.46
N GLY A 192 11.19 -13.75 -11.79
CA GLY A 192 11.80 -12.61 -12.45
C GLY A 192 10.82 -11.47 -12.77
N GLY A 193 11.39 -10.34 -13.21
CA GLY A 193 10.63 -9.13 -13.49
C GLY A 193 9.71 -9.21 -14.70
N ASP A 194 10.13 -9.92 -15.74
CA ASP A 194 9.36 -10.02 -16.99
C ASP A 194 8.05 -10.77 -16.77
N GLU A 195 8.07 -11.92 -16.06
CA GLU A 195 6.85 -12.68 -15.74
C GLU A 195 5.92 -11.89 -14.80
N TYR A 196 6.49 -11.14 -13.85
CA TYR A 196 5.69 -10.23 -13.03
C TYR A 196 5.01 -9.14 -13.88
N LEU A 197 5.69 -8.58 -14.88
CA LEU A 197 5.09 -7.58 -15.79
C LEU A 197 3.97 -8.18 -16.63
N GLU A 198 4.05 -9.44 -17.04
CA GLU A 198 2.95 -10.14 -17.72
C GLU A 198 1.71 -10.24 -16.82
N VAL A 199 1.89 -10.52 -15.52
CA VAL A 199 0.79 -10.52 -14.55
C VAL A 199 0.18 -9.11 -14.38
N ILE A 200 1.02 -8.07 -14.35
CA ILE A 200 0.55 -6.68 -14.30
C ILE A 200 -0.27 -6.31 -15.55
N ASP A 201 0.17 -6.72 -16.72
CA ASP A 201 -0.55 -6.46 -17.98
C ASP A 201 -1.91 -7.19 -18.03
N GLN A 202 -2.00 -8.38 -17.41
CA GLN A 202 -3.22 -9.17 -17.28
C GLN A 202 -4.09 -8.77 -16.07
N ALA A 203 -3.69 -7.77 -15.28
CA ALA A 203 -4.46 -7.32 -14.14
C ALA A 203 -5.92 -7.00 -14.52
N VAL A 204 -6.87 -7.44 -13.68
CA VAL A 204 -8.30 -7.30 -13.94
C VAL A 204 -8.87 -6.02 -13.35
N PRO A 205 -9.92 -5.41 -13.92
CA PRO A 205 -10.60 -4.28 -13.29
C PRO A 205 -11.08 -4.67 -11.89
N ALA A 206 -10.84 -3.81 -10.90
CA ALA A 206 -11.13 -4.14 -9.51
C ALA A 206 -12.62 -4.34 -9.20
N LEU A 207 -13.52 -3.71 -9.96
CA LEU A 207 -14.97 -4.00 -9.87
C LEU A 207 -15.30 -5.42 -10.30
N ASP A 208 -14.65 -5.92 -11.37
CA ASP A 208 -14.84 -7.29 -11.85
C ASP A 208 -14.29 -8.30 -10.84
N TYR A 209 -13.11 -8.01 -10.28
CA TYR A 209 -12.51 -8.82 -9.23
C TYR A 209 -13.43 -8.93 -8.00
N LEU A 210 -13.92 -7.79 -7.49
CA LEU A 210 -14.83 -7.77 -6.33
C LEU A 210 -16.11 -8.53 -6.62
N PHE A 211 -16.72 -8.35 -7.79
CA PHE A 211 -17.94 -9.04 -8.18
C PHE A 211 -17.75 -10.56 -8.24
N GLN A 212 -16.63 -11.02 -8.78
CA GLN A 212 -16.31 -12.45 -8.79
C GLN A 212 -16.08 -13.00 -7.38
N ALA A 213 -15.35 -12.27 -6.52
CA ALA A 213 -15.14 -12.67 -5.14
C ALA A 213 -16.47 -12.81 -4.36
N LEU A 214 -17.39 -11.85 -4.52
CA LEU A 214 -18.71 -11.88 -3.91
C LEU A 214 -19.56 -13.05 -4.43
N ARG A 215 -19.46 -13.40 -5.71
CA ARG A 215 -20.15 -14.57 -6.28
C ARG A 215 -19.58 -15.90 -5.79
N THR A 216 -18.33 -15.94 -5.38
CA THR A 216 -17.75 -17.12 -4.73
C THR A 216 -18.19 -17.21 -3.27
N GLN A 217 -18.39 -16.06 -2.61
CA GLN A 217 -18.79 -15.99 -1.20
C GLN A 217 -20.29 -16.22 -0.99
N TYR A 218 -21.13 -15.73 -1.90
CA TYR A 218 -22.59 -15.81 -1.82
C TYR A 218 -23.18 -16.58 -3.00
N ASP A 219 -24.17 -17.43 -2.73
CA ASP A 219 -24.85 -18.18 -3.79
C ASP A 219 -25.73 -17.26 -4.65
N GLY A 220 -25.22 -16.90 -5.83
CA GLY A 220 -25.94 -16.04 -6.79
C GLY A 220 -27.19 -16.68 -7.42
N ALA A 221 -27.49 -17.97 -7.18
CA ALA A 221 -28.69 -18.60 -7.62
C ALA A 221 -29.87 -18.36 -6.65
N THR A 222 -29.59 -17.97 -5.41
CA THR A 222 -30.62 -17.69 -4.39
C THR A 222 -30.91 -16.18 -4.32
N LEU A 223 -32.16 -15.82 -4.02
CA LEU A 223 -32.59 -14.44 -3.85
C LEU A 223 -31.78 -13.72 -2.75
N GLU A 224 -31.53 -14.42 -1.64
CA GLU A 224 -30.72 -13.90 -0.52
C GLU A 224 -29.28 -13.63 -0.94
N GLY A 225 -28.64 -14.55 -1.66
CA GLY A 225 -27.29 -14.39 -2.16
C GLY A 225 -27.17 -13.24 -3.17
N GLN A 226 -28.13 -13.14 -4.12
CA GLN A 226 -28.22 -12.04 -5.06
C GLN A 226 -28.33 -10.69 -4.33
N GLN A 227 -29.19 -10.61 -3.31
CA GLN A 227 -29.38 -9.37 -2.53
C GLN A 227 -28.11 -8.95 -1.79
N LYS A 228 -27.36 -9.90 -1.20
CA LYS A 228 -26.07 -9.65 -0.55
C LYS A 228 -25.05 -9.11 -1.55
N ILE A 229 -24.91 -9.78 -2.70
CA ILE A 229 -24.00 -9.35 -3.78
C ILE A 229 -24.34 -7.92 -4.25
N LEU A 230 -25.63 -7.65 -4.50
CA LEU A 230 -26.07 -6.32 -4.95
C LEU A 230 -25.78 -5.23 -3.93
N ASN A 231 -26.09 -5.47 -2.64
CA ASN A 231 -25.85 -4.49 -1.59
C ASN A 231 -24.37 -4.12 -1.47
N GLU A 232 -23.47 -5.11 -1.52
CA GLU A 232 -22.03 -4.90 -1.47
C GLU A 232 -21.51 -4.13 -2.72
N MET A 233 -22.01 -4.51 -3.91
CA MET A 233 -21.60 -3.86 -5.16
C MET A 233 -22.15 -2.44 -5.28
N PHE A 234 -23.40 -2.18 -4.87
CA PHE A 234 -23.98 -0.85 -4.91
C PHE A 234 -23.24 0.15 -4.01
N ALA A 235 -22.76 -0.29 -2.84
CA ALA A 235 -21.97 0.56 -1.96
C ALA A 235 -20.70 1.11 -2.68
N VAL A 236 -20.04 0.25 -3.46
CA VAL A 236 -18.84 0.63 -4.23
C VAL A 236 -19.19 1.42 -5.49
N LEU A 237 -20.26 1.04 -6.18
CA LEU A 237 -20.67 1.70 -7.42
C LEU A 237 -21.21 3.11 -7.19
N ALA A 238 -21.86 3.37 -6.03
CA ALA A 238 -22.45 4.68 -5.71
C ALA A 238 -21.41 5.82 -5.61
N VAL A 239 -20.15 5.50 -5.36
CA VAL A 239 -19.05 6.49 -5.27
C VAL A 239 -18.27 6.65 -6.56
N GLN A 240 -18.62 5.92 -7.64
CA GLN A 240 -17.96 6.05 -8.93
C GLN A 240 -18.49 7.28 -9.70
N ASP A 241 -17.57 8.12 -10.15
CA ASP A 241 -17.89 9.39 -10.84
C ASP A 241 -18.35 9.19 -12.29
N ASN A 242 -18.31 7.95 -12.82
CA ASN A 242 -18.57 7.66 -14.23
C ASN A 242 -19.91 6.93 -14.43
N THR A 243 -20.97 7.68 -14.76
CA THR A 243 -22.31 7.17 -15.00
C THR A 243 -22.35 6.08 -16.10
N TYR A 244 -21.51 6.18 -17.13
CA TYR A 244 -21.45 5.15 -18.18
C TYR A 244 -20.90 3.83 -17.65
N GLN A 245 -19.82 3.87 -16.89
CA GLN A 245 -19.26 2.66 -16.25
C GLN A 245 -20.24 2.06 -15.25
N PHE A 246 -20.90 2.90 -14.44
CA PHE A 246 -21.95 2.47 -13.53
C PHE A 246 -23.05 1.69 -14.28
N ASN A 247 -23.68 2.29 -15.28
CA ASN A 247 -24.77 1.64 -16.04
C ASN A 247 -24.30 0.37 -16.77
N SER A 248 -23.10 0.38 -17.33
CA SER A 248 -22.54 -0.79 -17.99
C SER A 248 -22.34 -1.95 -17.03
N PHE A 249 -21.84 -1.66 -15.82
CA PHE A 249 -21.60 -2.66 -14.80
C PHE A 249 -22.90 -3.21 -14.21
N ILE A 250 -23.92 -2.37 -13.98
CA ILE A 250 -25.26 -2.81 -13.57
C ILE A 250 -25.85 -3.83 -14.57
N ARG A 251 -25.78 -3.53 -15.87
CA ARG A 251 -26.23 -4.47 -16.91
C ARG A 251 -25.45 -5.79 -16.89
N LYS A 252 -24.14 -5.72 -16.64
CA LYS A 252 -23.30 -6.92 -16.48
C LYS A 252 -23.76 -7.77 -15.30
N MET A 253 -23.98 -7.15 -14.12
CA MET A 253 -24.47 -7.85 -12.93
C MET A 253 -25.82 -8.50 -13.17
N ALA A 254 -26.80 -7.77 -13.71
CA ALA A 254 -28.14 -8.28 -14.01
C ALA A 254 -28.08 -9.52 -14.90
N ARG A 255 -27.34 -9.45 -16.01
CA ARG A 255 -27.16 -10.61 -16.91
C ARG A 255 -26.50 -11.80 -16.22
N THR A 256 -25.45 -11.54 -15.42
CA THR A 256 -24.68 -12.63 -14.78
C THR A 256 -25.43 -13.29 -13.62
N LEU A 257 -26.31 -12.55 -12.95
CA LEU A 257 -27.16 -13.04 -11.87
C LEU A 257 -28.54 -13.51 -12.37
N HIS A 258 -28.79 -13.52 -13.71
CA HIS A 258 -30.07 -13.88 -14.33
C HIS A 258 -31.25 -13.08 -13.75
N MET A 259 -31.06 -11.79 -13.56
CA MET A 259 -32.08 -10.85 -13.10
C MET A 259 -32.66 -10.08 -14.28
N ASP A 260 -33.97 -9.79 -14.23
CA ASP A 260 -34.70 -8.99 -15.23
C ASP A 260 -34.39 -7.49 -15.16
#